data_83adff23aa874171f0bc500cada4d0fe
#
_entry.id   83adff23aa874171f0bc500cada4d0fe
#
_cell.length_a   1.000
_cell.length_b   1.000
_cell.length_c   1.000
_cell.angle_alpha   90.00
_cell.angle_beta   90.00
_cell.angle_gamma   90.00
#
_symmetry.space_group_name_H-M   'P 1'
#
loop_
_entity.id
_entity.type
_entity.pdbx_description
1 polymer ?
#
loop_
_entity_poly.entity_id
_entity_poly.type
_entity_poly.pdbx_seq_one_letter_code
_entity_poly.pdbx_strand_id
1 'polypeptide(L)'
;MLKRLRLKDFKSFVDEEVTLAPLTLLVGANASGKSNFLDALQFLHANSFDLDFEQILNGEQRASHDAWRGLRGGVQEVARLGTSRFTIESTWSVSLLEFDPRDITPGRRLSEHPHQEIPIQLTHKMTCRTVPHPLLEVESLADEKGRVTFETGAVHGDRIEFPVPPPLFGESTKSDVRLLSAHRSTLLWPHMAARSGEILLPSLALSSAFTQIDFLNIQPAAMRGYGRRGAPLGVDGSNLSGVLAQLCDEPEAKRSFVDWLAEFCAPEITDLDFVEIKELGDVMAMFVEKGGKRISARSLSDGTLRFLGILLALRTAAPGSVILMEEVDTGLHPTRIRLLLEYLETVTREREIQVIATTHSPVILQWLSPEALRSTLVFGRVPEHEGTLVRRLGDLPHFDEVAQHKGIDELFTTGWMEMAL
;
A
#
# COMPACT_ATOMS: atom_id res chain seq x y z
N MET A 1 -1.72 5.51 -7.81
CA MET A 1 -0.77 6.02 -6.80
C MET A 1 -1.46 6.96 -5.83
N LEU A 2 -1.23 6.82 -4.53
CA LEU A 2 -1.70 7.73 -3.48
C LEU A 2 -0.87 9.03 -3.49
N LYS A 3 -1.52 10.18 -3.64
CA LYS A 3 -0.87 11.49 -3.70
C LYS A 3 -0.92 12.24 -2.36
N ARG A 4 -2.05 12.14 -1.66
CA ARG A 4 -2.30 12.84 -0.41
C ARG A 4 -3.13 11.99 0.53
N LEU A 5 -2.81 12.06 1.82
CA LEU A 5 -3.58 11.43 2.89
C LEU A 5 -3.78 12.44 4.01
N ARG A 6 -5.04 12.62 4.44
CA ARG A 6 -5.40 13.41 5.61
C ARG A 6 -6.10 12.51 6.62
N LEU A 7 -5.64 12.56 7.85
CA LEU A 7 -6.15 11.80 8.98
C LEU A 7 -6.66 12.76 10.03
N LYS A 8 -7.95 12.68 10.34
CA LYS A 8 -8.57 13.49 11.38
C LYS A 8 -9.19 12.60 12.45
N ASP A 9 -8.83 12.86 13.71
CA ASP A 9 -9.25 12.09 14.88
C ASP A 9 -9.02 10.57 14.73
N PHE A 10 -8.01 10.19 13.95
CA PHE A 10 -7.63 8.79 13.71
C PHE A 10 -6.44 8.41 14.58
N LYS A 11 -6.62 7.48 15.52
CA LYS A 11 -5.59 7.02 16.47
C LYS A 11 -4.85 8.17 17.15
N SER A 12 -3.59 8.42 16.79
CA SER A 12 -2.78 9.49 17.36
C SER A 12 -2.86 10.82 16.60
N PHE A 13 -3.57 10.89 15.48
CA PHE A 13 -3.67 12.08 14.64
C PHE A 13 -4.88 12.93 15.05
N VAL A 14 -4.67 14.23 15.25
CA VAL A 14 -5.75 15.21 15.47
C VAL A 14 -6.32 15.65 14.13
N ASP A 15 -5.50 16.25 13.28
CA ASP A 15 -5.83 16.61 11.89
C ASP A 15 -4.51 16.85 11.14
N GLU A 16 -4.01 15.79 10.48
CA GLU A 16 -2.75 15.85 9.76
C GLU A 16 -2.95 15.49 8.30
N GLU A 17 -2.34 16.29 7.43
CA GLU A 17 -2.35 16.06 5.98
C GLU A 17 -0.93 15.97 5.47
N VAL A 18 -0.66 14.94 4.66
CA VAL A 18 0.64 14.69 4.04
C VAL A 18 0.53 14.43 2.55
N THR A 19 1.53 14.88 1.81
CA THR A 19 1.72 14.54 0.39
C THR A 19 2.77 13.43 0.29
N LEU A 20 2.53 12.46 -0.58
CA LEU A 20 3.36 11.29 -0.76
C LEU A 20 4.06 11.29 -2.12
N ALA A 21 5.30 10.85 -2.14
CA ALA A 21 6.12 10.62 -3.33
C ALA A 21 6.06 9.13 -3.76
N PRO A 22 6.58 8.78 -4.94
CA PRO A 22 6.71 7.38 -5.36
C PRO A 22 7.49 6.52 -4.36
N LEU A 23 8.60 7.04 -3.81
CA LEU A 23 9.28 6.49 -2.64
C LEU A 23 9.10 7.46 -1.47
N THR A 24 8.49 7.01 -0.39
CA THR A 24 8.29 7.78 0.83
C THR A 24 8.77 6.99 2.04
N LEU A 25 9.81 7.47 2.70
CA LEU A 25 10.24 6.91 3.98
C LEU A 25 9.54 7.63 5.13
N LEU A 26 9.20 6.88 6.17
CA LEU A 26 8.60 7.36 7.41
C LEU A 26 9.63 7.23 8.52
N VAL A 27 10.05 8.34 9.10
CA VAL A 27 11.06 8.39 10.15
C VAL A 27 10.52 9.08 11.40
N GLY A 28 11.17 8.85 12.53
CA GLY A 28 10.82 9.41 13.84
C GLY A 28 10.97 8.41 14.95
N ALA A 29 10.85 8.86 16.19
CA ALA A 29 10.99 8.05 17.39
C ALA A 29 9.97 6.90 17.46
N ASN A 30 10.19 5.95 18.37
CA ASN A 30 9.17 4.94 18.67
C ASN A 30 7.91 5.60 19.23
N ALA A 31 6.74 5.05 18.89
CA ALA A 31 5.44 5.59 19.26
C ALA A 31 5.12 7.00 18.71
N SER A 32 5.86 7.51 17.72
CA SER A 32 5.58 8.79 17.07
C SER A 32 4.34 8.78 16.16
N GLY A 33 3.80 7.61 15.80
CA GLY A 33 2.60 7.48 14.99
C GLY A 33 2.82 6.88 13.58
N LYS A 34 4.06 6.50 13.20
CA LYS A 34 4.38 5.88 11.89
C LYS A 34 3.48 4.67 11.60
N SER A 35 3.39 3.75 12.54
CA SER A 35 2.54 2.56 12.39
C SER A 35 1.04 2.89 12.36
N ASN A 36 0.60 3.95 13.05
CA ASN A 36 -0.78 4.41 12.96
C ASN A 36 -1.11 4.96 11.56
N PHE A 37 -0.11 5.58 10.90
CA PHE A 37 -0.23 6.02 9.52
C PHE A 37 -0.41 4.83 8.56
N LEU A 38 0.38 3.78 8.73
CA LEU A 38 0.24 2.55 7.95
C LEU A 38 -1.10 1.85 8.22
N ASP A 39 -1.62 1.88 9.45
CA ASP A 39 -2.95 1.35 9.79
C ASP A 39 -4.07 2.06 9.01
N ALA A 40 -3.94 3.37 8.73
CA ALA A 40 -4.91 4.08 7.90
C ALA A 40 -4.92 3.55 6.46
N LEU A 41 -3.76 3.22 5.90
CA LEU A 41 -3.66 2.62 4.57
C LEU A 41 -4.18 1.17 4.57
N GLN A 42 -3.94 0.41 5.64
CA GLN A 42 -4.54 -0.91 5.81
C GLN A 42 -6.07 -0.83 5.91
N PHE A 43 -6.60 0.20 6.58
CA PHE A 43 -8.04 0.42 6.63
C PHE A 43 -8.62 0.68 5.24
N LEU A 44 -7.97 1.52 4.42
CA LEU A 44 -8.39 1.75 3.03
C LEU A 44 -8.35 0.46 2.21
N HIS A 45 -7.28 -0.32 2.33
CA HIS A 45 -7.17 -1.63 1.67
C HIS A 45 -8.31 -2.57 2.06
N ALA A 46 -8.58 -2.70 3.36
CA ALA A 46 -9.64 -3.57 3.86
C ALA A 46 -11.05 -3.17 3.36
N ASN A 47 -11.28 -1.87 3.09
CA ASN A 47 -12.52 -1.39 2.48
C ASN A 47 -12.69 -1.81 1.00
N SER A 48 -11.67 -2.38 0.36
CA SER A 48 -11.81 -2.97 -0.97
C SER A 48 -12.38 -4.40 -0.94
N PHE A 49 -12.50 -5.02 0.24
CA PHE A 49 -13.12 -6.31 0.44
C PHE A 49 -14.58 -6.15 0.90
N ASP A 50 -15.38 -7.19 0.76
CA ASP A 50 -16.77 -7.18 1.24
C ASP A 50 -16.84 -7.44 2.76
N LEU A 51 -16.13 -6.64 3.54
CA LEU A 51 -16.07 -6.68 5.00
C LEU A 51 -16.86 -5.51 5.60
N ASP A 52 -17.51 -5.75 6.75
CA ASP A 52 -18.05 -4.65 7.52
C ASP A 52 -16.99 -3.99 8.43
N PHE A 53 -17.26 -2.77 8.93
CA PHE A 53 -16.28 -2.03 9.72
C PHE A 53 -15.87 -2.72 11.01
N GLU A 54 -16.75 -3.54 11.60
CA GLU A 54 -16.38 -4.31 12.77
C GLU A 54 -15.37 -5.40 12.44
N GLN A 55 -15.55 -6.08 11.29
CA GLN A 55 -14.61 -7.06 10.77
C GLN A 55 -13.30 -6.41 10.35
N ILE A 56 -13.36 -5.24 9.68
CA ILE A 56 -12.15 -4.48 9.30
C ILE A 56 -11.34 -4.10 10.53
N LEU A 57 -11.98 -3.63 11.58
CA LEU A 57 -11.30 -3.12 12.76
C LEU A 57 -10.85 -4.25 13.72
N ASN A 58 -11.69 -5.22 13.99
CA ASN A 58 -11.42 -6.29 14.98
C ASN A 58 -10.86 -7.59 14.37
N GLY A 59 -10.92 -7.73 13.04
CA GLY A 59 -10.54 -8.95 12.34
C GLY A 59 -11.68 -9.95 12.18
N GLU A 60 -11.51 -10.88 11.25
CA GLU A 60 -12.39 -12.01 11.06
C GLU A 60 -11.85 -13.26 11.75
N GLN A 61 -12.70 -13.97 12.48
CA GLN A 61 -12.38 -15.29 13.01
C GLN A 61 -12.62 -16.37 11.94
N ARG A 62 -11.86 -16.35 10.85
CA ARG A 62 -11.87 -17.44 9.87
C ARG A 62 -10.70 -18.38 10.13
N ALA A 63 -10.93 -19.68 9.97
CA ALA A 63 -9.93 -20.73 10.15
C ALA A 63 -8.91 -20.80 8.99
N SER A 64 -8.83 -19.82 8.12
CA SER A 64 -7.92 -19.80 6.96
C SER A 64 -6.69 -18.93 7.19
N HIS A 65 -5.56 -19.28 6.58
CA HIS A 65 -4.32 -18.49 6.63
C HIS A 65 -4.48 -17.09 6.03
N ASP A 66 -5.53 -16.84 5.24
CA ASP A 66 -5.82 -15.57 4.55
C ASP A 66 -6.87 -14.71 5.29
N ALA A 67 -7.15 -14.99 6.56
CA ALA A 67 -8.11 -14.23 7.34
C ALA A 67 -7.57 -12.82 7.65
N TRP A 68 -8.40 -11.82 7.45
CA TRP A 68 -8.08 -10.43 7.84
C TRP A 68 -7.89 -10.37 9.37
N ARG A 69 -6.73 -9.85 9.80
CA ARG A 69 -6.34 -9.84 11.23
C ARG A 69 -6.91 -8.65 12.02
N GLY A 70 -7.58 -7.71 11.34
CA GLY A 70 -8.01 -6.46 11.95
C GLY A 70 -6.88 -5.44 12.06
N LEU A 71 -7.25 -4.24 12.49
CA LEU A 71 -6.28 -3.18 12.81
C LEU A 71 -5.82 -3.28 14.28
N ARG A 72 -4.62 -2.81 14.55
CA ARG A 72 -4.10 -2.72 15.91
C ARG A 72 -5.04 -1.87 16.80
N GLY A 73 -5.41 -2.38 17.98
CA GLY A 73 -6.31 -1.73 18.92
C GLY A 73 -7.79 -1.80 18.57
N GLY A 74 -8.15 -2.31 17.37
CA GLY A 74 -9.54 -2.54 16.98
C GLY A 74 -10.42 -1.29 17.04
N VAL A 75 -11.73 -1.51 17.22
CA VAL A 75 -12.74 -0.43 17.34
C VAL A 75 -12.45 0.53 18.48
N GLN A 76 -11.83 0.04 19.57
CA GLN A 76 -11.64 0.87 20.79
C GLN A 76 -10.56 1.94 20.64
N GLU A 77 -9.58 1.72 19.75
CA GLU A 77 -8.41 2.60 19.60
C GLU A 77 -8.32 3.24 18.21
N VAL A 78 -9.25 2.97 17.29
CA VAL A 78 -9.22 3.55 15.94
C VAL A 78 -9.55 5.03 15.94
N ALA A 79 -10.53 5.47 16.73
CA ALA A 79 -10.77 6.90 16.95
C ALA A 79 -9.82 7.45 18.03
N ARG A 80 -9.40 8.71 17.87
CA ARG A 80 -8.55 9.38 18.85
C ARG A 80 -9.21 9.39 20.23
N LEU A 81 -8.39 9.26 21.27
CA LEU A 81 -8.88 9.32 22.66
C LEU A 81 -9.73 10.58 22.90
N GLY A 82 -10.92 10.38 23.44
CA GLY A 82 -11.88 11.46 23.68
C GLY A 82 -12.80 11.79 22.50
N THR A 83 -12.65 11.09 21.37
CA THR A 83 -13.56 11.21 20.22
C THR A 83 -14.27 9.88 19.94
N SER A 84 -15.39 9.95 19.24
CA SER A 84 -16.16 8.77 18.79
C SER A 84 -16.27 8.69 17.27
N ARG A 85 -15.45 9.47 16.58
CA ARG A 85 -15.43 9.59 15.12
C ARG A 85 -14.01 9.75 14.64
N PHE A 86 -13.77 9.31 13.40
CA PHE A 86 -12.56 9.62 12.68
C PHE A 86 -12.87 9.86 11.21
N THR A 87 -12.00 10.59 10.54
CA THR A 87 -12.08 10.83 9.08
C THR A 87 -10.78 10.48 8.43
N ILE A 88 -10.86 9.76 7.30
CA ILE A 88 -9.77 9.50 6.37
C ILE A 88 -10.15 10.15 5.04
N GLU A 89 -9.27 11.02 4.54
CA GLU A 89 -9.38 11.59 3.21
C GLU A 89 -8.13 11.25 2.42
N SER A 90 -8.30 10.67 1.23
CA SER A 90 -7.19 10.22 0.40
C SER A 90 -7.36 10.67 -1.04
N THR A 91 -6.30 11.22 -1.65
CA THR A 91 -6.29 11.65 -3.05
C THR A 91 -5.40 10.71 -3.86
N TRP A 92 -5.95 10.14 -4.90
CA TRP A 92 -5.34 9.12 -5.74
C TRP A 92 -5.23 9.56 -7.20
N SER A 93 -4.09 9.29 -7.81
CA SER A 93 -3.95 9.34 -9.26
C SER A 93 -4.23 7.93 -9.78
N VAL A 94 -5.29 7.80 -10.57
CA VAL A 94 -5.75 6.53 -11.16
C VAL A 94 -6.01 6.72 -12.66
N SER A 95 -6.09 5.63 -13.42
CA SER A 95 -6.53 5.65 -14.81
C SER A 95 -8.02 5.28 -14.89
N LEU A 96 -8.80 6.10 -15.56
CA LEU A 96 -10.17 5.75 -15.95
C LEU A 96 -10.16 5.13 -17.34
N LEU A 97 -10.98 4.10 -17.52
CA LEU A 97 -11.27 3.57 -18.84
C LEU A 97 -12.39 4.42 -19.47
N GLU A 98 -12.07 5.16 -20.53
CA GLU A 98 -13.04 5.89 -21.30
C GLU A 98 -13.47 5.04 -22.50
N PHE A 99 -14.77 4.85 -22.66
CA PHE A 99 -15.38 4.10 -23.75
C PHE A 99 -16.20 5.03 -24.62
N ASP A 100 -16.17 4.84 -25.94
CA ASP A 100 -17.20 5.41 -26.79
C ASP A 100 -18.51 4.66 -26.53
N PRO A 101 -19.59 5.32 -26.12
CA PRO A 101 -20.86 4.67 -25.85
C PRO A 101 -21.40 3.85 -27.05
N ARG A 102 -20.97 4.18 -28.28
CA ARG A 102 -21.37 3.48 -29.51
C ARG A 102 -20.66 2.12 -29.66
N ASP A 103 -19.51 1.95 -29.00
CA ASP A 103 -18.71 0.72 -29.07
C ASP A 103 -19.11 -0.28 -27.99
N ILE A 104 -19.93 0.11 -27.01
CA ILE A 104 -20.34 -0.77 -25.92
C ILE A 104 -21.41 -1.76 -26.41
N THR A 105 -21.06 -3.04 -26.38
CA THR A 105 -21.97 -4.13 -26.74
C THR A 105 -22.57 -4.75 -25.49
N PRO A 106 -23.90 -4.77 -25.30
CA PRO A 106 -24.53 -5.43 -24.16
C PRO A 106 -24.13 -6.89 -24.03
N GLY A 107 -23.78 -7.30 -22.81
CA GLY A 107 -23.41 -8.68 -22.49
C GLY A 107 -21.91 -9.03 -22.63
N ARG A 108 -21.08 -8.12 -23.11
CA ARG A 108 -19.61 -8.27 -23.05
C ARG A 108 -19.03 -7.59 -21.81
N ARG A 109 -17.83 -8.05 -21.37
CA ARG A 109 -17.10 -7.39 -20.29
C ARG A 109 -16.57 -6.04 -20.77
N LEU A 110 -16.51 -5.04 -19.89
CA LEU A 110 -15.98 -3.71 -20.24
C LEU A 110 -14.56 -3.78 -20.80
N SER A 111 -13.70 -4.62 -20.23
CA SER A 111 -12.32 -4.82 -20.69
C SER A 111 -12.18 -5.39 -22.13
N GLU A 112 -13.26 -5.87 -22.72
CA GLU A 112 -13.29 -6.41 -24.08
C GLU A 112 -13.67 -5.35 -25.14
N HIS A 113 -13.97 -4.12 -24.69
CA HIS A 113 -14.32 -3.01 -25.57
C HIS A 113 -13.11 -2.11 -25.82
N PRO A 114 -13.00 -1.48 -27.01
CA PRO A 114 -12.03 -0.43 -27.26
C PRO A 114 -12.19 0.67 -26.21
N HIS A 115 -11.09 1.06 -25.56
CA HIS A 115 -11.08 2.06 -24.53
C HIS A 115 -9.79 2.85 -24.57
N GLN A 116 -9.83 4.07 -24.02
CA GLN A 116 -8.67 4.90 -23.76
C GLN A 116 -8.50 5.04 -22.25
N GLU A 117 -7.26 4.94 -21.77
CA GLU A 117 -6.94 5.24 -20.37
C GLU A 117 -6.71 6.73 -20.19
N ILE A 118 -7.47 7.35 -19.29
CA ILE A 118 -7.34 8.77 -18.97
C ILE A 118 -6.88 8.88 -17.51
N PRO A 119 -5.71 9.50 -17.27
CA PRO A 119 -5.28 9.77 -15.91
C PRO A 119 -6.21 10.81 -15.25
N ILE A 120 -6.64 10.52 -14.04
CA ILE A 120 -7.48 11.40 -13.23
C ILE A 120 -7.05 11.37 -11.77
N GLN A 121 -7.24 12.49 -11.08
CA GLN A 121 -7.12 12.51 -9.62
C GLN A 121 -8.49 12.42 -8.98
N LEU A 122 -8.62 11.48 -8.05
CA LEU A 122 -9.84 11.24 -7.27
C LEU A 122 -9.55 11.46 -5.81
N THR A 123 -10.41 12.24 -5.15
CA THR A 123 -10.39 12.42 -3.70
C THR A 123 -11.55 11.67 -3.08
N HIS A 124 -11.23 10.71 -2.25
CA HIS A 124 -12.15 9.92 -1.44
C HIS A 124 -12.08 10.41 0.02
N LYS A 125 -13.23 10.65 0.60
CA LYS A 125 -13.36 11.04 2.00
C LYS A 125 -14.37 10.14 2.69
N MET A 126 -14.00 9.61 3.84
CA MET A 126 -14.83 8.76 4.66
C MET A 126 -14.79 9.21 6.11
N THR A 127 -15.96 9.38 6.73
CA THR A 127 -16.11 9.64 8.15
C THR A 127 -16.88 8.50 8.79
N CYS A 128 -16.26 7.86 9.79
CA CYS A 128 -16.83 6.74 10.51
C CYS A 128 -17.05 7.12 11.99
N ARG A 129 -18.17 6.70 12.54
CA ARG A 129 -18.46 6.70 13.97
C ARG A 129 -18.10 5.35 14.56
N THR A 130 -17.57 5.31 15.78
CA THR A 130 -17.17 4.08 16.47
C THR A 130 -18.12 3.63 17.56
N VAL A 131 -18.97 4.53 18.08
CA VAL A 131 -19.88 4.29 19.21
C VAL A 131 -21.32 4.57 18.80
N PRO A 132 -22.31 3.74 19.15
CA PRO A 132 -22.22 2.46 19.92
C PRO A 132 -21.64 1.30 19.08
N HIS A 133 -21.70 1.38 17.77
CA HIS A 133 -21.14 0.44 16.81
C HIS A 133 -20.44 1.19 15.67
N PRO A 134 -19.44 0.60 15.00
CA PRO A 134 -18.78 1.21 13.85
C PRO A 134 -19.77 1.38 12.70
N LEU A 135 -19.95 2.62 12.27
CA LEU A 135 -20.85 2.98 11.16
C LEU A 135 -20.25 4.09 10.30
N LEU A 136 -20.54 4.01 9.02
CA LEU A 136 -20.31 5.12 8.07
C LEU A 136 -21.27 6.26 8.35
N GLU A 137 -20.76 7.47 8.53
CA GLU A 137 -21.58 8.67 8.65
C GLU A 137 -21.63 9.47 7.37
N VAL A 138 -20.49 9.57 6.67
CA VAL A 138 -20.38 10.25 5.38
C VAL A 138 -19.33 9.54 4.54
N GLU A 139 -19.60 9.34 3.26
CA GLU A 139 -18.61 8.94 2.28
C GLU A 139 -18.82 9.72 1.00
N SER A 140 -17.75 10.22 0.40
CA SER A 140 -17.82 10.97 -0.85
C SER A 140 -16.62 10.68 -1.74
N LEU A 141 -16.84 10.82 -3.05
CA LEU A 141 -15.85 10.71 -4.09
C LEU A 141 -15.98 11.87 -5.05
N ALA A 142 -14.93 12.60 -5.29
CA ALA A 142 -14.88 13.72 -6.22
C ALA A 142 -13.59 13.72 -7.05
N ASP A 143 -13.63 14.35 -8.22
CA ASP A 143 -12.44 14.56 -9.04
C ASP A 143 -11.69 15.85 -8.65
N GLU A 144 -10.55 16.09 -9.30
CA GLU A 144 -9.69 17.26 -9.10
C GLU A 144 -10.36 18.61 -9.41
N LYS A 145 -11.45 18.60 -10.19
CA LYS A 145 -12.26 19.78 -10.53
C LYS A 145 -13.40 19.99 -9.56
N GLY A 146 -13.49 19.16 -8.51
CA GLY A 146 -14.56 19.20 -7.53
C GLY A 146 -15.88 18.63 -8.02
N ARG A 147 -15.91 17.90 -9.15
CA ARG A 147 -17.10 17.19 -9.59
C ARG A 147 -17.30 15.97 -8.73
N VAL A 148 -18.39 15.95 -8.01
CA VAL A 148 -18.76 14.87 -7.09
C VAL A 148 -19.29 13.68 -7.89
N THR A 149 -18.64 12.52 -7.75
CA THR A 149 -19.12 11.25 -8.30
C THR A 149 -20.29 10.74 -7.46
N PHE A 150 -20.13 10.74 -6.14
CA PHE A 150 -21.19 10.51 -5.17
C PHE A 150 -20.85 11.17 -3.84
N GLU A 151 -21.86 11.46 -3.06
CA GLU A 151 -21.81 11.81 -1.65
C GLU A 151 -23.02 11.19 -0.97
N THR A 152 -22.78 10.44 0.10
CA THR A 152 -23.85 9.79 0.86
C THR A 152 -24.69 10.82 1.59
N GLY A 153 -26.00 10.53 1.71
CA GLY A 153 -26.96 11.38 2.43
C GLY A 153 -27.09 11.04 3.91
N ALA A 154 -28.29 11.15 4.44
CA ALA A 154 -28.56 10.96 5.86
C ALA A 154 -28.42 9.51 6.31
N VAL A 155 -28.01 9.32 7.58
CA VAL A 155 -27.94 8.00 8.23
C VAL A 155 -29.27 7.73 8.97
N HIS A 156 -29.89 6.61 8.67
CA HIS A 156 -31.16 6.14 9.25
C HIS A 156 -30.92 4.81 10.00
N GLY A 157 -30.59 4.89 11.27
CA GLY A 157 -30.22 3.71 12.06
C GLY A 157 -28.90 3.08 11.58
N ASP A 158 -28.99 1.90 10.97
CA ASP A 158 -27.90 1.15 10.37
C ASP A 158 -27.80 1.28 8.85
N ARG A 159 -28.57 2.21 8.26
CA ARG A 159 -28.60 2.47 6.83
C ARG A 159 -28.22 3.90 6.51
N ILE A 160 -27.58 4.07 5.34
CA ILE A 160 -27.15 5.35 4.80
C ILE A 160 -27.75 5.57 3.40
N GLU A 161 -28.17 6.79 3.11
CA GLU A 161 -28.65 7.18 1.80
C GLU A 161 -27.49 7.23 0.81
N PHE A 162 -27.68 6.57 -0.35
CA PHE A 162 -26.72 6.60 -1.45
C PHE A 162 -27.42 7.11 -2.72
N PRO A 163 -26.91 8.20 -3.35
CA PRO A 163 -27.44 8.70 -4.60
C PRO A 163 -27.07 7.75 -5.75
N VAL A 164 -28.07 7.24 -6.42
CA VAL A 164 -27.92 6.37 -7.59
C VAL A 164 -27.92 7.25 -8.83
N PRO A 165 -26.85 7.24 -9.65
CA PRO A 165 -26.85 7.95 -10.92
C PRO A 165 -27.89 7.33 -11.86
N PRO A 166 -28.41 8.11 -12.85
CA PRO A 166 -29.28 7.56 -13.87
C PRO A 166 -28.55 6.44 -14.64
N PRO A 167 -29.27 5.41 -15.10
CA PRO A 167 -28.67 4.31 -15.84
C PRO A 167 -28.04 4.81 -17.15
N LEU A 168 -26.90 4.21 -17.52
CA LEU A 168 -26.18 4.52 -18.76
C LEU A 168 -27.03 4.24 -20.01
N PHE A 169 -27.97 3.29 -19.90
CA PHE A 169 -28.89 2.88 -20.97
C PHE A 169 -30.33 2.93 -20.46
N GLY A 170 -31.10 3.83 -20.98
CA GLY A 170 -32.56 3.94 -20.66
C GLY A 170 -33.06 5.39 -20.74
N GLU A 171 -34.38 5.55 -20.67
CA GLU A 171 -35.03 6.86 -20.77
C GLU A 171 -35.09 7.64 -19.44
N SER A 172 -34.64 7.05 -18.31
CA SER A 172 -34.72 7.69 -17.02
C SER A 172 -33.55 8.68 -16.81
N THR A 173 -33.87 9.95 -16.67
CA THR A 173 -32.92 11.03 -16.32
C THR A 173 -32.94 11.36 -14.82
N LYS A 174 -33.71 10.64 -13.99
CA LYS A 174 -33.84 10.92 -12.57
C LYS A 174 -32.85 10.10 -11.77
N SER A 175 -32.09 10.78 -10.92
CA SER A 175 -31.34 10.14 -9.83
C SER A 175 -32.31 9.55 -8.81
N ASP A 176 -32.05 8.35 -8.37
CA ASP A 176 -32.77 7.68 -7.30
C ASP A 176 -31.94 7.71 -6.02
N VAL A 177 -32.52 7.40 -4.88
CA VAL A 177 -31.81 7.26 -3.60
C VAL A 177 -32.06 5.86 -3.07
N ARG A 178 -30.98 5.14 -2.77
CA ARG A 178 -31.05 3.82 -2.13
C ARG A 178 -30.53 3.87 -0.72
N LEU A 179 -31.14 3.06 0.14
CA LEU A 179 -30.65 2.84 1.49
C LEU A 179 -29.70 1.66 1.49
N LEU A 180 -28.39 1.93 1.69
CA LEU A 180 -27.35 0.92 1.81
C LEU A 180 -27.03 0.66 3.28
N SER A 181 -26.35 -0.44 3.58
CA SER A 181 -25.83 -0.71 4.92
C SER A 181 -24.76 0.32 5.30
N ALA A 182 -24.91 0.97 6.44
CA ALA A 182 -23.89 1.88 6.99
C ALA A 182 -22.73 1.13 7.70
N HIS A 183 -22.77 -0.19 7.78
CA HIS A 183 -21.69 -1.00 8.33
C HIS A 183 -20.52 -1.21 7.38
N ARG A 184 -20.61 -0.75 6.12
CA ARG A 184 -19.62 -0.93 5.06
C ARG A 184 -19.39 0.35 4.30
N SER A 185 -18.24 0.42 3.61
CA SER A 185 -18.01 1.44 2.58
C SER A 185 -19.02 1.28 1.44
N THR A 186 -19.52 2.40 0.96
CA THR A 186 -20.40 2.43 -0.22
C THR A 186 -19.61 2.38 -1.54
N LEU A 187 -18.27 2.49 -1.47
CA LEU A 187 -17.38 2.46 -2.63
C LEU A 187 -17.51 1.16 -3.45
N LEU A 188 -17.80 0.04 -2.78
CA LEU A 188 -17.98 -1.27 -3.43
C LEU A 188 -19.35 -1.44 -4.10
N TRP A 189 -20.31 -0.57 -3.79
CA TRP A 189 -21.67 -0.69 -4.34
C TRP A 189 -21.71 -0.71 -5.89
N PRO A 190 -20.89 0.06 -6.62
CA PRO A 190 -20.86 0.01 -8.09
C PRO A 190 -20.56 -1.38 -8.67
N HIS A 191 -19.76 -2.20 -7.99
CA HIS A 191 -19.51 -3.59 -8.39
C HIS A 191 -20.79 -4.44 -8.33
N MET A 192 -21.66 -4.16 -7.36
CA MET A 192 -22.96 -4.81 -7.21
C MET A 192 -23.97 -4.24 -8.20
N ALA A 193 -23.93 -2.94 -8.46
CA ALA A 193 -24.83 -2.23 -9.37
C ALA A 193 -24.50 -2.47 -10.85
N ALA A 194 -23.26 -2.83 -11.18
CA ALA A 194 -22.88 -3.18 -12.56
C ALA A 194 -23.76 -4.29 -13.16
N ARG A 195 -24.35 -5.13 -12.30
CA ARG A 195 -25.38 -6.12 -12.70
C ARG A 195 -26.70 -5.46 -13.12
N SER A 196 -26.91 -4.22 -12.73
CA SER A 196 -28.11 -3.42 -13.04
C SER A 196 -27.89 -2.37 -14.14
N GLY A 197 -26.70 -2.32 -14.76
CA GLY A 197 -26.35 -1.33 -15.78
C GLY A 197 -25.94 0.05 -15.26
N GLU A 198 -25.82 0.22 -13.93
CA GLU A 198 -25.39 1.46 -13.29
C GLU A 198 -23.89 1.37 -12.95
N ILE A 199 -23.04 2.03 -13.73
CA ILE A 199 -21.59 1.94 -13.55
C ILE A 199 -21.02 3.29 -13.11
N LEU A 200 -20.38 3.33 -11.95
CA LEU A 200 -19.58 4.45 -11.48
C LEU A 200 -18.09 4.19 -11.71
N LEU A 201 -17.59 4.46 -12.92
CA LEU A 201 -16.20 4.21 -13.31
C LEU A 201 -15.17 4.78 -12.33
N PRO A 202 -15.31 6.01 -11.78
CA PRO A 202 -14.39 6.52 -10.78
C PRO A 202 -14.34 5.66 -9.51
N SER A 203 -15.48 5.15 -9.03
CA SER A 203 -15.53 4.27 -7.86
C SER A 203 -14.86 2.93 -8.12
N LEU A 204 -15.01 2.36 -9.33
CA LEU A 204 -14.33 1.13 -9.72
C LEU A 204 -12.81 1.32 -9.79
N ALA A 205 -12.34 2.42 -10.40
CA ALA A 205 -10.93 2.73 -10.49
C ALA A 205 -10.30 2.91 -9.10
N LEU A 206 -10.99 3.61 -8.20
CA LEU A 206 -10.49 3.80 -6.83
C LEU A 206 -10.54 2.50 -6.02
N SER A 207 -11.60 1.72 -6.10
CA SER A 207 -11.69 0.41 -5.46
C SER A 207 -10.57 -0.52 -5.91
N SER A 208 -10.26 -0.52 -7.22
CA SER A 208 -9.09 -1.24 -7.76
C SER A 208 -7.77 -0.74 -7.17
N ALA A 209 -7.60 0.58 -6.99
CA ALA A 209 -6.41 1.13 -6.37
C ALA A 209 -6.28 0.71 -4.89
N PHE A 210 -7.38 0.57 -4.16
CA PHE A 210 -7.38 0.07 -2.78
C PHE A 210 -7.01 -1.42 -2.70
N THR A 211 -7.46 -2.24 -3.66
CA THR A 211 -7.05 -3.66 -3.72
C THR A 211 -5.56 -3.83 -3.99
N GLN A 212 -4.92 -2.84 -4.63
CA GLN A 212 -3.49 -2.84 -4.97
C GLN A 212 -2.60 -2.23 -3.87
N ILE A 213 -3.11 -2.07 -2.66
CA ILE A 213 -2.29 -1.75 -1.48
C ILE A 213 -1.82 -3.06 -0.87
N ASP A 214 -0.52 -3.34 -0.97
CA ASP A 214 0.09 -4.57 -0.47
C ASP A 214 0.90 -4.27 0.80
N PHE A 215 0.64 -5.02 1.87
CA PHE A 215 1.40 -4.92 3.11
C PHE A 215 2.42 -6.02 3.19
N LEU A 216 3.70 -5.67 3.01
CA LEU A 216 4.81 -6.61 2.96
C LEU A 216 5.45 -6.77 4.35
N ASN A 217 5.36 -7.96 4.92
CA ASN A 217 5.97 -8.34 6.20
C ASN A 217 6.84 -9.58 6.02
N ILE A 218 7.96 -9.43 5.34
CA ILE A 218 8.85 -10.54 4.98
C ILE A 218 9.38 -11.27 6.22
N GLN A 219 9.10 -12.57 6.28
CA GLN A 219 9.56 -13.49 7.32
C GLN A 219 10.48 -14.56 6.70
N PRO A 220 11.79 -14.52 6.92
CA PRO A 220 12.73 -15.47 6.33
C PRO A 220 12.36 -16.94 6.58
N ALA A 221 11.74 -17.24 7.72
CA ALA A 221 11.29 -18.59 8.06
C ALA A 221 10.24 -19.13 7.07
N ALA A 222 9.29 -18.28 6.63
CA ALA A 222 8.24 -18.65 5.69
C ALA A 222 8.79 -18.89 4.27
N MET A 223 9.93 -18.29 3.94
CA MET A 223 10.55 -18.33 2.61
C MET A 223 11.37 -19.60 2.35
N ARG A 224 11.67 -20.39 3.38
CA ARG A 224 12.55 -21.58 3.29
C ARG A 224 11.85 -22.84 2.75
N GLY A 225 10.53 -22.75 2.52
CA GLY A 225 9.71 -23.85 2.06
C GLY A 225 9.80 -24.11 0.56
N TYR A 226 9.20 -25.21 0.15
CA TYR A 226 8.83 -25.41 -1.25
C TYR A 226 7.76 -24.40 -1.64
N GLY A 227 7.70 -24.03 -2.91
CA GLY A 227 6.66 -23.18 -3.47
C GLY A 227 5.94 -23.86 -4.64
N ARG A 228 4.85 -23.23 -5.09
CA ARG A 228 4.06 -23.69 -6.24
C ARG A 228 4.05 -22.63 -7.33
N ARG A 229 4.30 -23.05 -8.58
CA ARG A 229 4.14 -22.18 -9.74
C ARG A 229 2.68 -21.71 -9.85
N GLY A 230 2.48 -20.49 -10.30
CA GLY A 230 1.14 -19.91 -10.51
C GLY A 230 0.46 -19.39 -9.24
N ALA A 231 1.00 -19.65 -8.04
CA ALA A 231 0.54 -19.02 -6.81
C ALA A 231 1.33 -17.72 -6.55
N PRO A 232 0.70 -16.66 -5.99
CA PRO A 232 1.37 -15.40 -5.71
C PRO A 232 2.39 -15.51 -4.58
N LEU A 233 3.23 -14.48 -4.43
CA LEU A 233 4.06 -14.31 -3.26
C LEU A 233 3.17 -13.98 -2.07
N GLY A 234 3.36 -14.69 -0.95
CA GLY A 234 2.68 -14.35 0.30
C GLY A 234 3.21 -13.05 0.90
N VAL A 235 2.39 -12.36 1.68
CA VAL A 235 2.78 -11.13 2.40
C VAL A 235 3.98 -11.32 3.33
N ASP A 236 4.22 -12.54 3.78
CA ASP A 236 5.36 -12.96 4.61
C ASP A 236 6.55 -13.47 3.77
N GLY A 237 6.46 -13.43 2.44
CA GLY A 237 7.44 -13.97 1.50
C GLY A 237 7.29 -15.46 1.24
N SER A 238 6.26 -16.12 1.78
CA SER A 238 5.97 -17.52 1.45
C SER A 238 5.77 -17.68 -0.07
N ASN A 239 5.96 -18.89 -0.57
CA ASN A 239 5.97 -19.19 -2.00
C ASN A 239 7.14 -18.55 -2.80
N LEU A 240 8.21 -18.10 -2.15
CA LEU A 240 9.40 -17.53 -2.83
C LEU A 240 9.85 -18.40 -4.00
N SER A 241 10.04 -19.71 -3.78
CA SER A 241 10.56 -20.63 -4.79
C SER A 241 9.64 -20.76 -6.00
N GLY A 242 8.31 -20.74 -5.79
CA GLY A 242 7.32 -20.82 -6.86
C GLY A 242 7.32 -19.59 -7.77
N VAL A 243 7.36 -18.42 -7.14
CA VAL A 243 7.35 -17.13 -7.85
C VAL A 243 8.68 -16.90 -8.58
N LEU A 244 9.83 -17.26 -7.96
CA LEU A 244 11.13 -17.22 -8.64
C LEU A 244 11.16 -18.12 -9.86
N ALA A 245 10.61 -19.34 -9.75
CA ALA A 245 10.57 -20.26 -10.87
C ALA A 245 9.74 -19.71 -12.04
N GLN A 246 8.63 -19.06 -11.75
CA GLN A 246 7.80 -18.40 -12.75
C GLN A 246 8.49 -17.17 -13.36
N LEU A 247 9.14 -16.34 -12.56
CA LEU A 247 9.91 -15.19 -13.04
C LEU A 247 11.03 -15.61 -14.01
N CYS A 248 11.69 -16.72 -13.70
CA CYS A 248 12.80 -17.25 -14.48
C CYS A 248 12.38 -17.95 -15.79
N ASP A 249 11.09 -18.12 -16.06
CA ASP A 249 10.60 -18.57 -17.37
C ASP A 249 10.92 -17.52 -18.46
N GLU A 250 11.05 -16.23 -18.07
CA GLU A 250 11.49 -15.14 -18.95
C GLU A 250 13.01 -14.91 -18.80
N PRO A 251 13.83 -15.18 -19.84
CA PRO A 251 15.30 -15.11 -19.74
C PRO A 251 15.85 -13.72 -19.37
N GLU A 252 15.19 -12.65 -19.82
CA GLU A 252 15.59 -11.27 -19.49
C GLU A 252 15.28 -10.91 -18.03
N ALA A 253 14.10 -11.34 -17.54
CA ALA A 253 13.71 -11.15 -16.15
C ALA A 253 14.66 -11.93 -15.22
N LYS A 254 15.00 -13.17 -15.56
CA LYS A 254 15.97 -13.98 -14.82
C LYS A 254 17.33 -13.28 -14.75
N ARG A 255 17.86 -12.80 -15.88
CA ARG A 255 19.15 -12.10 -15.94
C ARG A 255 19.16 -10.87 -15.03
N SER A 256 18.20 -9.96 -15.24
CA SER A 256 18.09 -8.74 -14.43
C SER A 256 17.97 -9.05 -12.94
N PHE A 257 17.26 -10.12 -12.57
CA PHE A 257 17.14 -10.52 -11.18
C PHE A 257 18.45 -11.08 -10.60
N VAL A 258 19.16 -11.90 -11.37
CA VAL A 258 20.47 -12.46 -10.96
C VAL A 258 21.52 -11.35 -10.83
N ASP A 259 21.52 -10.34 -11.69
CA ASP A 259 22.43 -9.20 -11.61
C ASP A 259 22.29 -8.46 -10.27
N TRP A 260 21.06 -8.18 -9.84
CA TRP A 260 20.80 -7.60 -8.49
C TRP A 260 21.26 -8.53 -7.36
N LEU A 261 21.08 -9.85 -7.51
CA LEU A 261 21.54 -10.80 -6.51
C LEU A 261 23.06 -10.88 -6.43
N ALA A 262 23.76 -10.83 -7.55
CA ALA A 262 25.22 -10.87 -7.59
C ALA A 262 25.85 -9.71 -6.81
N GLU A 263 25.25 -8.52 -6.92
CA GLU A 263 25.70 -7.34 -6.17
C GLU A 263 25.39 -7.43 -4.66
N PHE A 264 24.24 -8.03 -4.33
CA PHE A 264 23.77 -8.08 -2.96
C PHE A 264 24.36 -9.24 -2.15
N CYS A 265 24.60 -10.40 -2.78
CA CYS A 265 24.98 -11.62 -2.08
C CYS A 265 26.50 -11.79 -2.02
N ALA A 266 27.00 -12.22 -0.85
CA ALA A 266 28.34 -12.73 -0.68
C ALA A 266 28.25 -14.10 0.02
N PRO A 267 28.73 -15.22 -0.60
CA PRO A 267 29.40 -15.26 -1.90
C PRO A 267 28.47 -14.91 -3.06
N GLU A 268 29.05 -14.44 -4.17
CA GLU A 268 28.34 -14.00 -5.36
C GLU A 268 27.45 -15.11 -5.93
N ILE A 269 26.16 -14.82 -6.06
CA ILE A 269 25.19 -15.68 -6.77
C ILE A 269 25.28 -15.37 -8.26
N THR A 270 25.55 -16.38 -9.07
CA THR A 270 25.77 -16.22 -10.50
C THR A 270 24.64 -16.77 -11.35
N ASP A 271 23.78 -17.61 -10.78
CA ASP A 271 22.61 -18.15 -11.48
C ASP A 271 21.55 -18.68 -10.51
N LEU A 272 20.36 -18.92 -11.04
CA LEU A 272 19.24 -19.58 -10.37
C LEU A 272 18.88 -20.86 -11.11
N ASP A 273 18.66 -21.93 -10.33
CA ASP A 273 18.20 -23.22 -10.81
C ASP A 273 17.06 -23.73 -9.93
N PHE A 274 16.36 -24.77 -10.31
CA PHE A 274 15.18 -25.23 -9.60
C PHE A 274 15.16 -26.76 -9.51
N VAL A 275 14.74 -27.26 -8.35
CA VAL A 275 14.43 -28.67 -8.15
C VAL A 275 12.91 -28.80 -8.09
N GLU A 276 12.33 -29.51 -9.05
CA GLU A 276 10.89 -29.72 -9.15
C GLU A 276 10.50 -31.11 -8.68
N ILE A 277 9.45 -31.19 -7.85
CA ILE A 277 8.78 -32.42 -7.43
C ILE A 277 7.49 -32.51 -8.24
N LYS A 278 7.60 -33.12 -9.43
CA LYS A 278 6.53 -33.11 -10.45
C LYS A 278 5.21 -33.67 -9.94
N GLU A 279 5.25 -34.69 -9.09
CA GLU A 279 4.08 -35.36 -8.53
C GLU A 279 3.27 -34.46 -7.58
N LEU A 280 3.93 -33.47 -6.96
CA LEU A 280 3.31 -32.53 -6.00
C LEU A 280 3.09 -31.13 -6.63
N GLY A 281 3.74 -30.86 -7.76
CA GLY A 281 3.80 -29.53 -8.34
C GLY A 281 4.63 -28.53 -7.52
N ASP A 282 5.45 -29.05 -6.61
CA ASP A 282 6.30 -28.25 -5.73
C ASP A 282 7.65 -27.95 -6.37
N VAL A 283 8.18 -26.77 -6.09
CA VAL A 283 9.49 -26.32 -6.59
C VAL A 283 10.32 -25.72 -5.46
N MET A 284 11.65 -25.99 -5.48
CA MET A 284 12.64 -25.39 -4.59
C MET A 284 13.65 -24.61 -5.40
N ALA A 285 13.80 -23.33 -5.09
CA ALA A 285 14.83 -22.49 -5.69
C ALA A 285 16.23 -22.89 -5.20
N MET A 286 17.15 -23.02 -6.15
CA MET A 286 18.55 -23.31 -5.94
C MET A 286 19.38 -22.13 -6.44
N PHE A 287 20.23 -21.60 -5.60
CA PHE A 287 21.12 -20.48 -5.89
C PHE A 287 22.50 -21.02 -6.23
N VAL A 288 23.03 -20.64 -7.38
CA VAL A 288 24.33 -21.09 -7.86
C VAL A 288 25.38 -20.03 -7.47
N GLU A 289 26.28 -20.40 -6.56
CA GLU A 289 27.40 -19.55 -6.16
C GLU A 289 28.51 -19.54 -7.21
N LYS A 290 29.34 -18.49 -7.20
CA LYS A 290 30.57 -18.45 -7.97
C LYS A 290 31.44 -19.66 -7.63
N GLY A 291 31.71 -20.49 -8.62
CA GLY A 291 32.37 -21.79 -8.43
C GLY A 291 31.43 -23.00 -8.62
N GLY A 292 30.15 -22.75 -8.92
CA GLY A 292 29.18 -23.78 -9.31
C GLY A 292 28.52 -24.54 -8.15
N LYS A 293 28.78 -24.15 -6.90
CA LYS A 293 28.09 -24.75 -5.75
C LYS A 293 26.61 -24.31 -5.73
N ARG A 294 25.71 -25.28 -5.59
CA ARG A 294 24.25 -25.05 -5.51
C ARG A 294 23.82 -25.08 -4.05
N ILE A 295 23.15 -24.04 -3.61
CA ILE A 295 22.56 -23.93 -2.28
C ILE A 295 21.06 -23.68 -2.41
N SER A 296 20.26 -24.32 -1.55
CA SER A 296 18.81 -24.11 -1.55
C SER A 296 18.44 -22.83 -0.77
N ALA A 297 17.25 -22.31 -1.03
CA ALA A 297 16.66 -21.21 -0.25
C ALA A 297 16.72 -21.48 1.27
N ARG A 298 16.69 -22.75 1.70
CA ARG A 298 16.79 -23.15 3.11
C ARG A 298 18.09 -22.74 3.78
N SER A 299 19.19 -22.66 3.01
CA SER A 299 20.54 -22.39 3.51
C SER A 299 20.94 -20.94 3.41
N LEU A 300 20.12 -20.08 2.84
CA LEU A 300 20.41 -18.64 2.75
C LEU A 300 20.29 -17.97 4.12
N SER A 301 21.07 -16.89 4.33
CA SER A 301 20.95 -16.06 5.50
C SER A 301 19.60 -15.33 5.53
N ASP A 302 19.12 -14.99 6.74
CA ASP A 302 17.86 -14.25 6.90
C ASP A 302 17.89 -12.91 6.18
N GLY A 303 19.00 -12.17 6.23
CA GLY A 303 19.17 -10.93 5.50
C GLY A 303 19.11 -11.11 3.99
N THR A 304 19.67 -12.20 3.44
CA THR A 304 19.56 -12.52 2.01
C THR A 304 18.14 -12.85 1.62
N LEU A 305 17.44 -13.68 2.42
CA LEU A 305 16.04 -14.01 2.17
C LEU A 305 15.15 -12.77 2.24
N ARG A 306 15.37 -11.89 3.23
CA ARG A 306 14.59 -10.65 3.36
C ARG A 306 14.76 -9.75 2.14
N PHE A 307 15.98 -9.55 1.69
CA PHE A 307 16.24 -8.79 0.47
C PHE A 307 15.56 -9.44 -0.74
N LEU A 308 15.73 -10.75 -0.92
CA LEU A 308 15.07 -11.51 -1.99
C LEU A 308 13.56 -11.34 -1.99
N GLY A 309 12.93 -11.41 -0.82
CA GLY A 309 11.50 -11.23 -0.67
C GLY A 309 11.04 -9.84 -1.10
N ILE A 310 11.75 -8.80 -0.67
CA ILE A 310 11.47 -7.42 -1.06
C ILE A 310 11.67 -7.25 -2.57
N LEU A 311 12.81 -7.69 -3.11
CA LEU A 311 13.13 -7.61 -4.53
C LEU A 311 12.03 -8.28 -5.38
N LEU A 312 11.61 -9.49 -4.98
CA LEU A 312 10.63 -10.26 -5.71
C LEU A 312 9.23 -9.64 -5.62
N ALA A 313 8.81 -9.18 -4.43
CA ALA A 313 7.54 -8.51 -4.25
C ALA A 313 7.42 -7.27 -5.14
N LEU A 314 8.44 -6.43 -5.15
CA LEU A 314 8.48 -5.24 -6.00
C LEU A 314 8.56 -5.57 -7.49
N ARG A 315 9.24 -6.67 -7.85
CA ARG A 315 9.36 -7.11 -9.25
C ARG A 315 8.05 -7.67 -9.80
N THR A 316 7.24 -8.28 -8.95
CA THR A 316 5.95 -8.90 -9.33
C THR A 316 4.74 -8.02 -9.09
N ALA A 317 4.90 -6.90 -8.38
CA ALA A 317 3.84 -5.93 -8.16
C ALA A 317 3.29 -5.39 -9.49
N ALA A 318 1.98 -5.22 -9.57
CA ALA A 318 1.33 -4.60 -10.71
C ALA A 318 1.65 -3.09 -10.79
N PRO A 319 1.68 -2.47 -11.98
CA PRO A 319 1.75 -1.02 -12.10
C PRO A 319 0.60 -0.36 -11.31
N GLY A 320 0.89 0.75 -10.63
CA GLY A 320 -0.07 1.44 -9.78
C GLY A 320 -0.16 0.93 -8.34
N SER A 321 0.46 -0.23 -8.01
CA SER A 321 0.47 -0.79 -6.65
C SER A 321 1.16 0.13 -5.64
N VAL A 322 0.66 0.09 -4.39
CA VAL A 322 1.25 0.76 -3.23
C VAL A 322 1.77 -0.31 -2.26
N ILE A 323 3.08 -0.39 -2.12
CA ILE A 323 3.73 -1.38 -1.26
C ILE A 323 4.09 -0.74 0.09
N LEU A 324 3.54 -1.29 1.15
CA LEU A 324 3.78 -0.85 2.52
C LEU A 324 4.77 -1.79 3.21
N MET A 325 5.81 -1.24 3.83
CA MET A 325 6.82 -2.03 4.56
C MET A 325 7.12 -1.43 5.91
N GLU A 326 7.09 -2.25 6.97
CA GLU A 326 7.62 -1.84 8.27
C GLU A 326 9.09 -2.24 8.38
N GLU A 327 9.92 -1.31 8.92
CA GLU A 327 11.34 -1.54 9.22
C GLU A 327 12.10 -2.15 8.04
N VAL A 328 12.13 -1.44 6.92
CA VAL A 328 12.69 -1.92 5.65
C VAL A 328 14.17 -2.33 5.76
N ASP A 329 14.89 -1.79 6.74
CA ASP A 329 16.31 -2.00 7.01
C ASP A 329 16.60 -3.14 8.00
N THR A 330 15.59 -3.67 8.69
CA THR A 330 15.78 -4.68 9.73
C THR A 330 16.43 -5.96 9.18
N GLY A 331 17.52 -6.40 9.85
CA GLY A 331 18.27 -7.59 9.49
C GLY A 331 19.19 -7.44 8.28
N LEU A 332 19.33 -6.24 7.72
CA LEU A 332 20.26 -5.95 6.63
C LEU A 332 21.54 -5.28 7.13
N HIS A 333 22.67 -5.68 6.55
CA HIS A 333 23.95 -5.00 6.78
C HIS A 333 23.94 -3.61 6.14
N PRO A 334 24.54 -2.56 6.74
CA PRO A 334 24.53 -1.20 6.18
C PRO A 334 24.89 -1.09 4.70
N THR A 335 25.91 -1.79 4.23
CA THR A 335 26.29 -1.79 2.81
C THR A 335 25.20 -2.33 1.88
N ARG A 336 24.37 -3.22 2.39
CA ARG A 336 23.25 -3.82 1.64
C ARG A 336 22.01 -2.93 1.64
N ILE A 337 21.86 -2.10 2.67
CA ILE A 337 20.78 -1.10 2.72
C ILE A 337 20.91 -0.10 1.56
N ARG A 338 22.15 0.32 1.25
CA ARG A 338 22.39 1.20 0.10
C ARG A 338 21.86 0.60 -1.21
N LEU A 339 22.22 -0.66 -1.52
CA LEU A 339 21.73 -1.35 -2.71
C LEU A 339 20.21 -1.50 -2.73
N LEU A 340 19.61 -1.76 -1.55
CA LEU A 340 18.16 -1.81 -1.43
C LEU A 340 17.52 -0.47 -1.80
N LEU A 341 18.07 0.66 -1.31
CA LEU A 341 17.55 1.99 -1.63
C LEU A 341 17.69 2.32 -3.12
N GLU A 342 18.85 2.04 -3.71
CA GLU A 342 19.06 2.19 -5.16
C GLU A 342 18.03 1.39 -5.96
N TYR A 343 17.72 0.17 -5.51
CA TYR A 343 16.67 -0.64 -6.10
C TYR A 343 15.27 -0.05 -5.91
N LEU A 344 14.93 0.41 -4.70
CA LEU A 344 13.63 1.04 -4.41
C LEU A 344 13.40 2.28 -5.27
N GLU A 345 14.40 3.16 -5.38
CA GLU A 345 14.32 4.36 -6.22
C GLU A 345 14.19 4.01 -7.70
N THR A 346 14.90 2.98 -8.16
CA THR A 346 14.85 2.53 -9.55
C THR A 346 13.48 1.95 -9.88
N VAL A 347 13.00 1.01 -9.07
CA VAL A 347 11.76 0.29 -9.38
C VAL A 347 10.52 1.18 -9.25
N THR A 348 10.50 2.13 -8.31
CA THR A 348 9.39 3.08 -8.16
C THR A 348 9.28 4.01 -9.37
N ARG A 349 10.42 4.35 -9.99
CA ARG A 349 10.45 5.19 -11.19
C ARG A 349 10.10 4.41 -12.46
N GLU A 350 10.62 3.18 -12.61
CA GLU A 350 10.52 2.42 -13.85
C GLU A 350 9.21 1.62 -13.98
N ARG A 351 8.62 1.22 -12.86
CA ARG A 351 7.46 0.34 -12.85
C ARG A 351 6.16 0.99 -12.40
N GLU A 352 6.19 2.29 -12.17
CA GLU A 352 5.01 3.05 -11.72
C GLU A 352 4.38 2.47 -10.43
N ILE A 353 5.20 1.91 -9.54
CA ILE A 353 4.76 1.47 -8.22
C ILE A 353 5.11 2.52 -7.17
N GLN A 354 4.41 2.49 -6.04
CA GLN A 354 4.68 3.37 -4.91
C GLN A 354 5.14 2.55 -3.72
N VAL A 355 6.20 3.01 -3.05
CA VAL A 355 6.71 2.37 -1.84
C VAL A 355 6.61 3.34 -0.67
N ILE A 356 5.98 2.91 0.42
CA ILE A 356 5.91 3.63 1.68
C ILE A 356 6.50 2.71 2.76
N ALA A 357 7.63 3.12 3.35
CA ALA A 357 8.36 2.25 4.26
C ALA A 357 8.78 2.99 5.53
N THR A 358 8.71 2.32 6.69
CA THR A 358 9.27 2.85 7.92
C THR A 358 10.72 2.42 8.08
N THR A 359 11.51 3.26 8.74
CA THR A 359 12.87 2.94 9.17
C THR A 359 13.18 3.57 10.52
N HIS A 360 14.09 2.94 11.26
CA HIS A 360 14.69 3.45 12.47
C HIS A 360 16.19 3.69 12.32
N SER A 361 16.75 3.49 11.12
CA SER A 361 18.18 3.63 10.88
C SER A 361 18.54 5.01 10.31
N PRO A 362 19.36 5.80 11.00
CA PRO A 362 19.86 7.06 10.47
C PRO A 362 20.69 6.88 9.20
N VAL A 363 21.34 5.72 9.08
CA VAL A 363 22.20 5.39 7.94
C VAL A 363 21.44 5.37 6.62
N ILE A 364 20.17 4.99 6.65
CA ILE A 364 19.34 4.91 5.44
C ILE A 364 19.18 6.28 4.77
N LEU A 365 19.07 7.34 5.55
CA LEU A 365 18.85 8.69 5.05
C LEU A 365 20.07 9.26 4.30
N GLN A 366 21.27 8.79 4.63
CA GLN A 366 22.51 9.24 3.98
C GLN A 366 22.63 8.77 2.53
N TRP A 367 21.93 7.70 2.16
CA TRP A 367 22.05 7.08 0.84
C TRP A 367 20.86 7.35 -0.08
N LEU A 368 19.88 8.12 0.41
CA LEU A 368 18.78 8.57 -0.41
C LEU A 368 19.23 9.63 -1.43
N SER A 369 18.62 9.62 -2.59
CA SER A 369 18.72 10.76 -3.51
C SER A 369 18.18 12.04 -2.83
N PRO A 370 18.61 13.23 -3.24
CA PRO A 370 18.12 14.49 -2.67
C PRO A 370 16.59 14.63 -2.75
N GLU A 371 15.97 14.08 -3.77
CA GLU A 371 14.52 14.10 -3.95
C GLU A 371 13.82 13.18 -2.94
N ALA A 372 14.26 11.93 -2.82
CA ALA A 372 13.73 10.96 -1.87
C ALA A 372 13.96 11.43 -0.41
N LEU A 373 15.12 12.01 -0.12
CA LEU A 373 15.42 12.57 1.19
C LEU A 373 14.44 13.69 1.56
N ARG A 374 14.21 14.67 0.68
CA ARG A 374 13.29 15.77 0.93
C ARG A 374 11.83 15.32 1.08
N SER A 375 11.45 14.24 0.40
CA SER A 375 10.11 13.66 0.48
C SER A 375 9.90 12.73 1.68
N THR A 376 10.95 12.43 2.46
CA THR A 376 10.86 11.66 3.71
C THR A 376 9.91 12.37 4.68
N LEU A 377 9.03 11.62 5.33
CA LEU A 377 8.10 12.13 6.34
C LEU A 377 8.66 11.93 7.73
N VAL A 378 8.80 13.03 8.46
CA VAL A 378 9.21 13.05 9.87
C VAL A 378 7.98 13.03 10.76
N PHE A 379 7.92 12.04 11.65
CA PHE A 379 6.85 11.87 12.63
C PHE A 379 7.35 12.20 14.01
N GLY A 380 6.62 13.05 14.74
CA GLY A 380 6.95 13.38 16.11
C GLY A 380 5.73 13.74 16.96
N ARG A 381 5.97 13.80 18.27
CA ARG A 381 5.03 14.34 19.25
C ARG A 381 5.76 15.41 20.03
N VAL A 382 5.27 16.62 19.95
CA VAL A 382 5.84 17.76 20.68
C VAL A 382 4.92 18.13 21.84
N PRO A 383 5.46 18.57 22.98
CA PRO A 383 4.66 18.83 24.20
C PRO A 383 3.55 19.86 23.99
N GLU A 384 3.78 20.82 23.08
CA GLU A 384 2.86 21.93 22.82
C GLU A 384 1.73 21.58 21.86
N HIS A 385 1.79 20.39 21.23
CA HIS A 385 0.80 19.93 20.25
C HIS A 385 0.18 18.59 20.67
N GLU A 386 -1.14 18.56 20.67
CA GLU A 386 -1.86 17.32 20.93
C GLU A 386 -1.77 16.38 19.72
N GLY A 387 -1.28 15.16 19.94
CA GLY A 387 -1.21 14.13 18.92
C GLY A 387 0.10 14.07 18.14
N THR A 388 0.05 13.35 17.03
CA THR A 388 1.18 13.18 16.11
C THR A 388 1.23 14.34 15.13
N LEU A 389 2.41 14.91 14.95
CA LEU A 389 2.73 15.84 13.85
C LEU A 389 3.48 15.09 12.77
N VAL A 390 3.24 15.47 11.51
CA VAL A 390 3.95 14.92 10.34
C VAL A 390 4.35 16.07 9.42
N ARG A 391 5.64 16.12 9.06
CA ARG A 391 6.16 17.09 8.09
C ARG A 391 7.12 16.40 7.13
N ARG A 392 7.22 16.91 5.91
CA ARG A 392 8.28 16.49 5.00
C ARG A 392 9.62 17.02 5.49
N LEU A 393 10.66 16.20 5.41
CA LEU A 393 11.98 16.61 5.86
C LEU A 393 12.48 17.86 5.14
N GLY A 394 12.21 17.97 3.82
CA GLY A 394 12.55 19.15 3.03
C GLY A 394 11.78 20.42 3.39
N ASP A 395 10.67 20.32 4.12
CA ASP A 395 9.84 21.46 4.54
C ASP A 395 10.15 21.91 5.98
N LEU A 396 11.07 21.19 6.69
CA LEU A 396 11.46 21.58 8.05
C LEU A 396 12.25 22.90 8.03
N PRO A 397 12.03 23.76 9.03
CA PRO A 397 12.75 25.03 9.15
C PRO A 397 14.26 24.83 9.13
N HIS A 398 14.98 25.63 8.34
CA HIS A 398 16.45 25.61 8.22
C HIS A 398 17.06 24.26 7.77
N PHE A 399 16.27 23.34 7.21
CA PHE A 399 16.77 22.02 6.80
C PHE A 399 18.01 22.12 5.91
N ASP A 400 17.97 22.93 4.85
CA ASP A 400 19.08 23.05 3.90
C ASP A 400 20.35 23.61 4.52
N GLU A 401 20.24 24.59 5.42
CA GLU A 401 21.36 25.18 6.14
C GLU A 401 21.98 24.18 7.10
N VAL A 402 21.16 23.49 7.87
CA VAL A 402 21.61 22.53 8.87
C VAL A 402 22.20 21.28 8.21
N ALA A 403 21.60 20.79 7.14
CA ALA A 403 22.07 19.63 6.37
C ALA A 403 23.43 19.88 5.67
N GLN A 404 23.78 21.15 5.36
CA GLN A 404 25.09 21.51 4.82
C GLN A 404 26.21 21.49 5.87
N HIS A 405 25.89 21.73 7.13
CA HIS A 405 26.86 21.83 8.24
C HIS A 405 26.96 20.55 9.06
N LYS A 406 25.91 19.75 9.10
CA LYS A 406 25.80 18.51 9.84
C LYS A 406 25.39 17.38 8.92
N GLY A 407 25.89 16.17 9.20
CA GLY A 407 25.46 14.97 8.48
C GLY A 407 23.97 14.66 8.80
N ILE A 408 23.28 14.10 7.84
CA ILE A 408 21.86 13.70 8.00
C ILE A 408 21.68 12.70 9.14
N ASP A 409 22.66 11.80 9.35
CA ASP A 409 22.73 10.87 10.46
C ASP A 409 22.83 11.58 11.82
N GLU A 410 23.60 12.68 11.92
CA GLU A 410 23.67 13.51 13.11
C GLU A 410 22.33 14.18 13.40
N LEU A 411 21.65 14.71 12.38
CA LEU A 411 20.33 15.33 12.55
C LEU A 411 19.28 14.33 13.06
N PHE A 412 19.35 13.08 12.59
CA PHE A 412 18.47 12.03 13.08
C PHE A 412 18.82 11.62 14.51
N THR A 413 20.11 11.33 14.79
CA THR A 413 20.53 10.79 16.09
C THR A 413 20.48 11.80 17.23
N THR A 414 20.56 13.10 16.94
CA THR A 414 20.39 14.18 17.94
C THR A 414 18.93 14.54 18.20
N GLY A 415 17.97 13.93 17.47
CA GLY A 415 16.54 14.27 17.57
C GLY A 415 16.19 15.63 17.01
N TRP A 416 17.07 16.23 16.19
CA TRP A 416 16.83 17.55 15.58
C TRP A 416 15.58 17.53 14.71
N MET A 417 15.34 16.43 13.98
CA MET A 417 14.19 16.31 13.07
C MET A 417 12.86 16.40 13.81
N GLU A 418 12.76 15.76 14.98
CA GLU A 418 11.56 15.81 15.81
C GLU A 418 11.40 17.17 16.54
N MET A 419 12.51 17.83 16.88
CA MET A 419 12.49 19.16 17.49
C MET A 419 12.13 20.27 16.48
N ALA A 420 12.32 20.03 15.20
CA ALA A 420 12.03 20.96 14.13
C ALA A 420 10.57 20.88 13.62
N LEU A 421 9.78 19.90 14.13
CA LEU A 421 8.35 19.78 13.83
C LEU A 421 7.55 20.91 14.50
#